data_5b3bc4a985c31737498305189d2dcd28
#
_entry.id   5b3bc4a985c31737498305189d2dcd28
#
_cell.length_a   1.000
_cell.length_b   1.000
_cell.length_c   1.000
_cell.angle_alpha   90.00
_cell.angle_beta   90.00
_cell.angle_gamma   90.00
#
_symmetry.space_group_name_H-M   'P 1'
#
loop_
_entity.id
_entity.type
_entity.pdbx_description
1 polymer ?
#
loop_
_entity_poly.entity_id
_entity_poly.type
_entity_poly.pdbx_seq_one_letter_code
_entity_poly.pdbx_strand_id
1 'polypeptide(L)'
;FPVTGGFSRSVVNFDAGAQTQLASIFAALGIALAALFLTPVLYHLPKATLAATIIVAVTSLIDVAILRLAWRFSRSDFIAVSVTILVTLAFGVELGVLAGITVSIALHLHKTSRPHIAIVGALPGTEHFRNVERHDVITYPSIVSLRIDESLYFANASYLESAIYAVIAEHDERLQHVILQCTAVNAIDLSALEVLEAVDLRLAEQG
;
A
#
# COMPACT_ATOMS: atom_id res chain seq x y z
N PHE A 1 -16.01 -1.62 -22.71
CA PHE A 1 -15.46 -0.36 -23.23
C PHE A 1 -15.25 0.60 -22.06
N PRO A 2 -14.04 1.13 -21.85
CA PRO A 2 -13.83 2.18 -20.88
C PRO A 2 -14.56 3.44 -21.34
N VAL A 3 -15.59 3.84 -20.62
CA VAL A 3 -16.35 5.07 -20.87
C VAL A 3 -15.77 6.13 -19.93
N THR A 4 -15.15 7.15 -20.46
CA THR A 4 -14.78 8.34 -19.68
C THR A 4 -16.05 9.11 -19.33
N GLY A 5 -16.59 8.87 -18.13
CA GLY A 5 -17.61 9.72 -17.55
C GLY A 5 -17.02 11.07 -17.20
N GLY A 6 -17.66 12.17 -17.58
CA GLY A 6 -17.28 13.50 -17.11
C GLY A 6 -17.41 13.56 -15.59
N PHE A 7 -16.29 13.46 -14.87
CA PHE A 7 -16.24 13.34 -13.41
C PHE A 7 -17.07 14.43 -12.72
N SER A 8 -16.96 15.68 -13.18
CA SER A 8 -17.72 16.82 -12.66
C SER A 8 -19.24 16.68 -12.79
N ARG A 9 -19.74 16.11 -13.90
CA ARG A 9 -21.20 15.94 -14.10
C ARG A 9 -21.76 14.83 -13.25
N SER A 10 -21.01 13.73 -13.08
CA SER A 10 -21.43 12.60 -12.25
C SER A 10 -21.53 13.00 -10.79
N VAL A 11 -20.60 13.81 -10.30
CA VAL A 11 -20.61 14.32 -8.93
C VAL A 11 -21.77 15.28 -8.69
N VAL A 12 -21.99 16.24 -9.58
CA VAL A 12 -23.14 17.17 -9.47
C VAL A 12 -24.48 16.43 -9.47
N ASN A 13 -24.62 15.38 -10.31
CA ASN A 13 -25.82 14.54 -10.29
C ASN A 13 -25.97 13.75 -9.00
N PHE A 14 -24.87 13.24 -8.44
CA PHE A 14 -24.88 12.53 -7.16
C PHE A 14 -25.24 13.46 -6.00
N ASP A 15 -24.63 14.63 -5.92
CA ASP A 15 -24.91 15.64 -4.89
C ASP A 15 -26.37 16.17 -4.99
N ALA A 16 -26.93 16.19 -6.20
CA ALA A 16 -28.34 16.52 -6.45
C ALA A 16 -29.32 15.37 -6.09
N GLY A 17 -28.80 14.23 -5.56
CA GLY A 17 -29.61 13.11 -5.13
C GLY A 17 -30.09 12.18 -6.26
N ALA A 18 -29.42 12.15 -7.40
CA ALA A 18 -29.74 11.28 -8.50
C ALA A 18 -29.52 9.79 -8.16
N GLN A 19 -30.59 9.00 -8.18
CA GLN A 19 -30.56 7.56 -7.84
C GLN A 19 -30.64 6.63 -9.06
N THR A 20 -30.92 7.16 -10.26
CA THR A 20 -31.10 6.36 -11.45
C THR A 20 -30.34 6.91 -12.66
N GLN A 21 -30.06 6.04 -13.63
CA GLN A 21 -29.43 6.44 -14.90
C GLN A 21 -30.29 7.41 -15.72
N LEU A 22 -31.60 7.47 -15.49
CA LEU A 22 -32.50 8.42 -16.12
C LEU A 22 -32.12 9.89 -15.82
N ALA A 23 -31.56 10.16 -14.65
CA ALA A 23 -31.06 11.49 -14.32
C ALA A 23 -29.99 11.99 -15.30
N SER A 24 -29.10 11.10 -15.78
CA SER A 24 -28.11 11.43 -16.80
C SER A 24 -28.74 11.74 -18.18
N ILE A 25 -29.82 11.08 -18.52
CA ILE A 25 -30.58 11.36 -19.77
C ILE A 25 -31.22 12.74 -19.67
N PHE A 26 -31.87 13.08 -18.55
CA PHE A 26 -32.45 14.39 -18.34
C PHE A 26 -31.39 15.50 -18.32
N ALA A 27 -30.25 15.25 -17.71
CA ALA A 27 -29.11 16.17 -17.71
C ALA A 27 -28.59 16.40 -19.15
N ALA A 28 -28.44 15.33 -19.94
CA ALA A 28 -28.01 15.44 -21.33
C ALA A 28 -29.02 16.22 -22.19
N LEU A 29 -30.32 15.95 -22.02
CA LEU A 29 -31.41 16.68 -22.74
C LEU A 29 -31.40 18.16 -22.33
N GLY A 30 -31.27 18.45 -21.02
CA GLY A 30 -31.19 19.82 -20.51
C GLY A 30 -30.00 20.58 -21.09
N ILE A 31 -28.84 19.95 -21.19
CA ILE A 31 -27.63 20.54 -21.80
C ILE A 31 -27.84 20.78 -23.28
N ALA A 32 -28.46 19.83 -24.02
CA ALA A 32 -28.77 20.00 -25.43
C ALA A 32 -29.72 21.17 -25.68
N LEU A 33 -30.81 21.27 -24.90
CA LEU A 33 -31.75 22.40 -24.96
C LEU A 33 -31.06 23.73 -24.60
N ALA A 34 -30.25 23.75 -23.56
CA ALA A 34 -29.51 24.94 -23.19
C ALA A 34 -28.54 25.37 -24.31
N ALA A 35 -27.84 24.44 -24.94
CA ALA A 35 -26.94 24.73 -26.04
C ALA A 35 -27.69 25.29 -27.27
N LEU A 36 -28.90 24.81 -27.55
CA LEU A 36 -29.69 25.27 -28.69
C LEU A 36 -30.36 26.65 -28.47
N PHE A 37 -30.88 26.89 -27.27
CA PHE A 37 -31.69 28.07 -26.99
C PHE A 37 -31.05 29.13 -26.12
N LEU A 38 -30.12 28.75 -25.22
CA LEU A 38 -29.49 29.67 -24.25
C LEU A 38 -28.11 30.18 -24.69
N THR A 39 -27.54 29.65 -25.77
CA THR A 39 -26.22 30.09 -26.25
C THR A 39 -26.11 31.60 -26.44
N PRO A 40 -27.09 32.34 -27.00
CA PRO A 40 -26.99 33.79 -27.13
C PRO A 40 -26.95 34.52 -25.79
N VAL A 41 -27.60 33.98 -24.76
CA VAL A 41 -27.59 34.55 -23.39
C VAL A 41 -26.28 34.23 -22.69
N LEU A 42 -25.78 32.99 -22.85
CA LEU A 42 -24.50 32.54 -22.28
C LEU A 42 -23.29 33.23 -22.89
N TYR A 43 -23.43 33.76 -24.14
CA TYR A 43 -22.34 34.51 -24.77
C TYR A 43 -21.92 35.76 -24.00
N HIS A 44 -22.81 36.36 -23.24
CA HIS A 44 -22.56 37.54 -22.43
C HIS A 44 -22.02 37.20 -21.02
N LEU A 45 -21.91 35.92 -20.66
CA LEU A 45 -21.36 35.53 -19.35
C LEU A 45 -19.86 35.83 -19.29
N PRO A 46 -19.39 36.56 -18.27
CA PRO A 46 -17.96 36.79 -18.08
C PRO A 46 -17.23 35.47 -17.85
N LYS A 47 -16.10 35.27 -18.46
CA LYS A 47 -15.23 34.08 -18.27
C LYS A 47 -14.88 33.88 -16.80
N ALA A 48 -14.73 34.97 -16.04
CA ALA A 48 -14.47 34.94 -14.60
C ALA A 48 -15.59 34.25 -13.81
N THR A 49 -16.85 34.47 -14.18
CA THR A 49 -18.00 33.82 -13.52
C THR A 49 -18.01 32.30 -13.78
N LEU A 50 -17.71 31.90 -15.04
CA LEU A 50 -17.61 30.48 -15.37
C LEU A 50 -16.45 29.81 -14.60
N ALA A 51 -15.29 30.48 -14.53
CA ALA A 51 -14.16 29.98 -13.75
C ALA A 51 -14.49 29.85 -12.25
N ALA A 52 -15.13 30.87 -11.68
CA ALA A 52 -15.55 30.85 -10.28
C ALA A 52 -16.54 29.71 -9.99
N THR A 53 -17.50 29.46 -10.88
CA THR A 53 -18.47 28.36 -10.73
C THR A 53 -17.76 27.00 -10.75
N ILE A 54 -16.79 26.81 -11.67
CA ILE A 54 -16.00 25.59 -11.73
C ILE A 54 -15.17 25.41 -10.44
N ILE A 55 -14.50 26.45 -9.98
CA ILE A 55 -13.69 26.40 -8.75
C ILE A 55 -14.57 26.02 -7.55
N VAL A 56 -15.73 26.63 -7.39
CA VAL A 56 -16.67 26.30 -6.29
C VAL A 56 -17.12 24.84 -6.40
N ALA A 57 -17.51 24.37 -7.58
CA ALA A 57 -17.92 22.99 -7.81
C ALA A 57 -16.80 21.98 -7.51
N VAL A 58 -15.56 22.29 -7.87
CA VAL A 58 -14.39 21.42 -7.61
C VAL A 58 -13.97 21.46 -6.14
N THR A 59 -14.17 22.59 -5.46
CA THR A 59 -13.79 22.72 -4.03
C THR A 59 -14.56 21.74 -3.15
N SER A 60 -15.79 21.39 -3.51
CA SER A 60 -16.60 20.39 -2.80
C SER A 60 -16.02 18.96 -2.88
N LEU A 61 -15.15 18.70 -3.86
CA LEU A 61 -14.49 17.40 -4.05
C LEU A 61 -13.21 17.25 -3.22
N ILE A 62 -12.70 18.34 -2.64
CA ILE A 62 -11.47 18.31 -1.87
C ILE A 62 -11.75 17.74 -0.48
N ASP A 63 -11.36 16.49 -0.28
CA ASP A 63 -11.43 15.84 1.03
C ASP A 63 -10.08 15.94 1.77
N VAL A 64 -9.96 16.97 2.61
CA VAL A 64 -8.77 17.16 3.46
C VAL A 64 -8.72 16.13 4.59
N ALA A 65 -9.85 15.48 4.93
CA ALA A 65 -9.89 14.48 5.99
C ALA A 65 -9.05 13.25 5.64
N ILE A 66 -8.94 12.91 4.36
CA ILE A 66 -8.13 11.78 3.87
C ILE A 66 -6.63 11.99 4.16
N LEU A 67 -6.12 13.22 4.03
CA LEU A 67 -4.73 13.55 4.37
C LEU A 67 -4.47 13.40 5.87
N ARG A 68 -5.40 13.85 6.70
CA ARG A 68 -5.30 13.70 8.16
C ARG A 68 -5.38 12.24 8.58
N LEU A 69 -6.25 11.46 7.93
CA LEU A 69 -6.39 10.02 8.17
C LEU A 69 -5.11 9.28 7.77
N ALA A 70 -4.58 9.54 6.57
CA ALA A 70 -3.33 8.95 6.08
C ALA A 70 -2.15 9.25 7.02
N TRP A 71 -2.02 10.50 7.49
CA TRP A 71 -0.98 10.88 8.46
C TRP A 71 -1.05 10.09 9.77
N ARG A 72 -2.26 9.85 10.27
CA ARG A 72 -2.47 9.12 11.54
C ARG A 72 -2.31 7.60 11.39
N PHE A 73 -2.65 7.06 10.22
CA PHE A 73 -2.68 5.62 10.00
C PHE A 73 -1.37 5.07 9.41
N SER A 74 -0.82 5.74 8.39
CA SER A 74 0.37 5.27 7.67
C SER A 74 1.14 6.45 7.08
N ARG A 75 2.38 6.62 7.54
CA ARG A 75 3.27 7.66 6.99
C ARG A 75 3.59 7.43 5.50
N SER A 76 3.68 6.17 5.09
CA SER A 76 3.90 5.80 3.69
C SER A 76 2.76 6.27 2.79
N ASP A 77 1.50 6.03 3.22
CA ASP A 77 0.33 6.45 2.45
C ASP A 77 0.22 7.98 2.39
N PHE A 78 0.54 8.66 3.50
CA PHE A 78 0.59 10.11 3.52
C PHE A 78 1.62 10.66 2.53
N ILE A 79 2.82 10.08 2.45
CA ILE A 79 3.86 10.49 1.49
C ILE A 79 3.37 10.27 0.06
N ALA A 80 2.82 9.09 -0.25
CA ALA A 80 2.31 8.78 -1.59
C ALA A 80 1.21 9.75 -2.03
N VAL A 81 0.22 10.00 -1.17
CA VAL A 81 -0.88 10.95 -1.46
C VAL A 81 -0.34 12.39 -1.61
N SER A 82 0.56 12.82 -0.73
CA SER A 82 1.14 14.16 -0.79
C SER A 82 1.95 14.39 -2.08
N VAL A 83 2.78 13.42 -2.47
CA VAL A 83 3.54 13.47 -3.74
C VAL A 83 2.59 13.52 -4.93
N THR A 84 1.55 12.68 -4.93
CA THR A 84 0.53 12.68 -6.00
C THR A 84 -0.09 14.08 -6.15
N ILE A 85 -0.53 14.68 -5.05
CA ILE A 85 -1.16 16.01 -5.07
C ILE A 85 -0.17 17.07 -5.57
N LEU A 86 1.04 17.11 -5.02
CA LEU A 86 2.04 18.12 -5.38
C LEU A 86 2.47 18.04 -6.86
N VAL A 87 2.72 16.82 -7.36
CA VAL A 87 3.10 16.61 -8.75
C VAL A 87 1.92 16.91 -9.68
N THR A 88 0.70 16.54 -9.30
CA THR A 88 -0.51 16.87 -10.08
C THR A 88 -0.70 18.36 -10.22
N LEU A 89 -0.49 19.13 -9.15
CA LEU A 89 -0.62 20.59 -9.17
C LEU A 89 0.49 21.27 -9.97
N ALA A 90 1.71 20.72 -9.95
CA ALA A 90 2.86 21.32 -10.63
C ALA A 90 2.96 20.92 -12.11
N PHE A 91 2.67 19.68 -12.47
CA PHE A 91 2.96 19.07 -13.77
C PHE A 91 1.74 18.45 -14.46
N GLY A 92 0.56 18.47 -13.83
CA GLY A 92 -0.67 17.92 -14.38
C GLY A 92 -0.96 16.50 -13.90
N VAL A 93 -2.18 16.05 -14.23
CA VAL A 93 -2.77 14.81 -13.69
C VAL A 93 -1.99 13.56 -14.11
N GLU A 94 -1.53 13.50 -15.35
CA GLU A 94 -0.83 12.33 -15.90
C GLU A 94 0.46 12.02 -15.12
N LEU A 95 1.32 13.05 -14.94
CA LEU A 95 2.56 12.92 -14.19
C LEU A 95 2.31 12.73 -12.69
N GLY A 96 1.25 13.34 -12.14
CA GLY A 96 0.85 13.17 -10.75
C GLY A 96 0.48 11.73 -10.43
N VAL A 97 -0.35 11.10 -11.27
CA VAL A 97 -0.74 9.69 -11.10
C VAL A 97 0.46 8.76 -11.23
N LEU A 98 1.32 8.96 -12.25
CA LEU A 98 2.54 8.15 -12.41
C LEU A 98 3.47 8.27 -11.21
N ALA A 99 3.70 9.48 -10.72
CA ALA A 99 4.52 9.72 -9.53
C ALA A 99 3.93 9.05 -8.29
N GLY A 100 2.62 9.16 -8.09
CA GLY A 100 1.90 8.52 -6.99
C GLY A 100 2.04 7.00 -6.99
N ILE A 101 1.83 6.37 -8.15
CA ILE A 101 1.97 4.92 -8.34
C ILE A 101 3.42 4.50 -8.05
N THR A 102 4.39 5.19 -8.64
CA THR A 102 5.82 4.86 -8.47
C THR A 102 6.24 4.95 -7.01
N VAL A 103 5.88 6.04 -6.33
CA VAL A 103 6.20 6.23 -4.91
C VAL A 103 5.50 5.20 -4.04
N SER A 104 4.22 4.89 -4.31
CA SER A 104 3.46 3.89 -3.57
C SER A 104 4.11 2.50 -3.67
N ILE A 105 4.49 2.07 -4.90
CA ILE A 105 5.18 0.80 -5.12
C ILE A 105 6.56 0.79 -4.43
N ALA A 106 7.34 1.87 -4.56
CA ALA A 106 8.66 1.95 -3.92
C ALA A 106 8.57 1.87 -2.39
N LEU A 107 7.62 2.56 -1.78
CA LEU A 107 7.39 2.51 -0.34
C LEU A 107 6.88 1.13 0.12
N HIS A 108 6.03 0.48 -0.68
CA HIS A 108 5.58 -0.88 -0.40
C HIS A 108 6.75 -1.87 -0.44
N LEU A 109 7.56 -1.85 -1.51
CA LEU A 109 8.75 -2.69 -1.62
C LEU A 109 9.74 -2.43 -0.48
N HIS A 110 9.98 -1.16 -0.12
CA HIS A 110 10.85 -0.84 1.01
C HIS A 110 10.33 -1.40 2.34
N LYS A 111 9.01 -1.32 2.57
CA LYS A 111 8.39 -1.86 3.79
C LYS A 111 8.49 -3.38 3.85
N THR A 112 8.23 -4.08 2.75
CA THR A 112 8.20 -5.54 2.69
C THR A 112 9.60 -6.16 2.48
N SER A 113 10.60 -5.35 2.08
CA SER A 113 12.00 -5.81 2.00
C SER A 113 12.65 -6.06 3.35
N ARG A 114 12.06 -5.57 4.44
CA ARG A 114 12.53 -5.79 5.82
C ARG A 114 11.40 -6.39 6.65
N PRO A 115 11.07 -7.67 6.44
CA PRO A 115 10.03 -8.34 7.18
C PRO A 115 10.35 -8.39 8.67
N HIS A 116 9.32 -8.45 9.49
CA HIS A 116 9.49 -8.72 10.90
C HIS A 116 9.91 -10.18 11.08
N ILE A 117 11.09 -10.37 11.64
CA ILE A 117 11.63 -11.69 12.01
C ILE A 117 11.78 -11.69 13.52
N ALA A 118 11.26 -12.70 14.18
CA ALA A 118 11.32 -12.81 15.63
C ALA A 118 11.81 -14.19 16.06
N ILE A 119 12.68 -14.22 17.07
CA ILE A 119 13.01 -15.46 17.79
C ILE A 119 11.78 -15.85 18.61
N VAL A 120 11.35 -17.09 18.49
CA VAL A 120 10.17 -17.61 19.17
C VAL A 120 10.49 -18.86 19.97
N GLY A 121 9.77 -19.04 21.07
CA GLY A 121 9.83 -20.24 21.92
C GLY A 121 8.42 -20.78 22.17
N ALA A 122 8.36 -22.00 22.71
CA ALA A 122 7.10 -22.67 23.05
C ALA A 122 6.48 -22.07 24.31
N LEU A 123 5.19 -21.72 24.27
CA LEU A 123 4.48 -21.29 25.46
C LEU A 123 4.16 -22.50 26.34
N PRO A 124 4.51 -22.48 27.65
CA PRO A 124 4.29 -23.63 28.54
C PRO A 124 2.87 -24.18 28.50
N GLY A 125 2.75 -25.50 28.32
CA GLY A 125 1.45 -26.19 28.31
C GLY A 125 0.60 -25.98 27.05
N THR A 126 1.16 -25.42 25.99
CA THR A 126 0.47 -25.20 24.70
C THR A 126 1.37 -25.56 23.52
N GLU A 127 0.76 -25.69 22.32
CA GLU A 127 1.48 -25.85 21.05
C GLU A 127 1.77 -24.51 20.35
N HIS A 128 1.62 -23.38 21.07
CA HIS A 128 1.79 -22.06 20.50
C HIS A 128 3.21 -21.53 20.73
N PHE A 129 3.77 -20.92 19.68
CA PHE A 129 5.05 -20.23 19.73
C PHE A 129 4.85 -18.72 19.85
N ARG A 130 5.61 -18.08 20.72
CA ARG A 130 5.57 -16.64 20.99
C ARG A 130 6.96 -16.04 20.99
N ASN A 131 7.06 -14.74 20.73
CA ASN A 131 8.30 -13.99 20.76
C ASN A 131 8.92 -14.04 22.17
N VAL A 132 10.20 -14.42 22.26
CA VAL A 132 10.97 -14.56 23.50
C VAL A 132 11.11 -13.25 24.27
N GLU A 133 11.08 -12.10 23.58
CA GLU A 133 11.21 -10.78 24.22
C GLU A 133 9.90 -10.31 24.91
N ARG A 134 8.77 -10.92 24.57
CA ARG A 134 7.43 -10.46 25.00
C ARG A 134 6.71 -11.43 25.92
N HIS A 135 7.16 -12.67 25.96
CA HIS A 135 6.48 -13.75 26.67
C HIS A 135 7.51 -14.66 27.33
N ASP A 136 7.15 -15.20 28.50
CA ASP A 136 7.92 -16.28 29.14
C ASP A 136 7.68 -17.57 28.37
N VAL A 137 8.66 -18.00 27.62
CA VAL A 137 8.60 -19.15 26.72
C VAL A 137 9.73 -20.12 27.01
N ILE A 138 9.53 -21.38 26.66
CA ILE A 138 10.56 -22.41 26.76
C ILE A 138 11.44 -22.32 25.50
N THR A 139 12.75 -22.18 25.72
CA THR A 139 13.79 -22.23 24.67
C THR A 139 14.81 -23.29 25.03
N TYR A 140 15.51 -23.81 24.04
CA TYR A 140 16.58 -24.79 24.21
C TYR A 140 17.89 -24.24 23.65
N PRO A 141 19.03 -24.40 24.34
CA PRO A 141 20.32 -23.86 23.89
C PRO A 141 20.79 -24.43 22.53
N SER A 142 20.34 -25.62 22.19
CA SER A 142 20.68 -26.31 20.92
C SER A 142 19.74 -25.98 19.76
N ILE A 143 18.67 -25.24 19.99
CA ILE A 143 17.64 -24.98 18.97
C ILE A 143 17.26 -23.50 18.99
N VAL A 144 17.32 -22.85 17.85
CA VAL A 144 16.74 -21.52 17.65
C VAL A 144 15.58 -21.59 16.64
N SER A 145 14.46 -21.02 17.02
CA SER A 145 13.27 -20.95 16.14
C SER A 145 13.03 -19.49 15.72
N LEU A 146 13.03 -19.24 14.41
CA LEU A 146 12.79 -17.94 13.80
C LEU A 146 11.42 -17.94 13.12
N ARG A 147 10.55 -17.00 13.47
CA ARG A 147 9.28 -16.79 12.79
C ARG A 147 9.41 -15.62 11.83
N ILE A 148 8.95 -15.84 10.60
CA ILE A 148 8.94 -14.86 9.51
C ILE A 148 7.49 -14.45 9.30
N ASP A 149 7.20 -13.14 9.40
CA ASP A 149 5.85 -12.59 9.33
C ASP A 149 5.52 -11.99 7.95
N GLU A 150 6.15 -12.49 6.85
CA GLU A 150 5.94 -12.00 5.48
C GLU A 150 6.22 -13.12 4.45
N SER A 151 5.64 -13.04 3.25
CA SER A 151 6.02 -13.88 2.12
C SER A 151 7.46 -13.60 1.68
N LEU A 152 8.15 -14.62 1.16
CA LEU A 152 9.55 -14.54 0.78
C LEU A 152 9.69 -14.32 -0.72
N TYR A 153 10.46 -13.29 -1.11
CA TYR A 153 10.67 -12.93 -2.50
C TYR A 153 11.99 -12.15 -2.65
N PHE A 154 12.35 -11.84 -3.90
CA PHE A 154 13.65 -11.25 -4.26
C PHE A 154 14.06 -10.05 -3.39
N ALA A 155 13.10 -9.23 -2.95
CA ALA A 155 13.44 -8.00 -2.22
C ALA A 155 13.76 -8.24 -0.74
N ASN A 156 13.35 -9.37 -0.13
CA ASN A 156 13.59 -9.67 1.29
C ASN A 156 14.43 -10.92 1.54
N ALA A 157 14.76 -11.70 0.52
CA ALA A 157 15.53 -12.92 0.66
C ALA A 157 16.92 -12.69 1.30
N SER A 158 17.66 -11.68 0.85
CA SER A 158 18.97 -11.34 1.43
C SER A 158 18.87 -10.79 2.86
N TYR A 159 17.77 -10.13 3.20
CA TYR A 159 17.52 -9.69 4.57
C TYR A 159 17.29 -10.88 5.50
N LEU A 160 16.53 -11.88 5.04
CA LEU A 160 16.32 -13.13 5.79
C LEU A 160 17.65 -13.86 6.01
N GLU A 161 18.45 -14.04 4.96
CA GLU A 161 19.79 -14.64 5.06
C GLU A 161 20.64 -13.95 6.14
N SER A 162 20.73 -12.62 6.06
CA SER A 162 21.49 -11.82 7.03
C SER A 162 20.96 -11.98 8.46
N ALA A 163 19.64 -12.04 8.64
CA ALA A 163 19.01 -12.23 9.94
C ALA A 163 19.28 -13.62 10.52
N ILE A 164 19.27 -14.67 9.70
CA ILE A 164 19.62 -16.03 10.13
C ILE A 164 21.07 -16.05 10.64
N TYR A 165 22.03 -15.54 9.86
CA TYR A 165 23.43 -15.51 10.29
C TYR A 165 23.68 -14.63 11.50
N ALA A 166 22.99 -13.50 11.64
CA ALA A 166 23.10 -12.66 12.82
C ALA A 166 22.66 -13.41 14.09
N VAL A 167 21.54 -14.13 14.00
CA VAL A 167 21.06 -14.93 15.15
C VAL A 167 22.00 -16.08 15.49
N ILE A 168 22.57 -16.76 14.48
CA ILE A 168 23.54 -17.82 14.70
C ILE A 168 24.80 -17.28 15.38
N ALA A 169 25.29 -16.11 14.93
CA ALA A 169 26.48 -15.48 15.50
C ALA A 169 26.30 -15.01 16.95
N GLU A 170 25.08 -14.75 17.39
CA GLU A 170 24.75 -14.38 18.76
C GLU A 170 24.56 -15.60 19.70
N HIS A 171 24.40 -16.81 19.11
CA HIS A 171 24.22 -18.03 19.89
C HIS A 171 25.56 -18.72 20.15
N ASP A 172 25.60 -19.40 21.30
CA ASP A 172 26.76 -20.17 21.77
C ASP A 172 27.04 -21.34 20.81
N GLU A 173 28.27 -21.91 20.84
CA GLU A 173 28.74 -23.09 20.08
C GLU A 173 27.86 -24.36 20.21
N ARG A 174 26.84 -24.32 21.06
CA ARG A 174 25.90 -25.42 21.29
C ARG A 174 24.71 -25.46 20.32
N LEU A 175 24.54 -24.48 19.43
CA LEU A 175 23.45 -24.44 18.48
C LEU A 175 23.62 -25.55 17.45
N GLN A 176 22.61 -26.42 17.35
CA GLN A 176 22.60 -27.56 16.39
C GLN A 176 21.50 -27.44 15.36
N HIS A 177 20.41 -26.72 15.68
CA HIS A 177 19.25 -26.64 14.80
C HIS A 177 18.70 -25.23 14.68
N VAL A 178 18.46 -24.79 13.45
CA VAL A 178 17.73 -23.56 13.13
C VAL A 178 16.39 -23.94 12.52
N ILE A 179 15.30 -23.54 13.14
CA ILE A 179 13.94 -23.83 12.69
C ILE A 179 13.31 -22.54 12.15
N LEU A 180 12.89 -22.55 10.88
CA LEU A 180 12.15 -21.45 10.29
C LEU A 180 10.64 -21.73 10.39
N GLN A 181 9.93 -20.91 11.15
CA GLN A 181 8.47 -20.97 11.24
C GLN A 181 7.84 -20.13 10.14
N CYS A 182 7.32 -20.79 9.12
CA CYS A 182 6.75 -20.19 7.93
C CYS A 182 5.21 -20.07 7.98
N THR A 183 4.62 -19.94 9.16
CA THR A 183 3.15 -19.89 9.33
C THR A 183 2.49 -18.69 8.66
N ALA A 184 3.23 -17.59 8.47
CA ALA A 184 2.78 -16.38 7.77
C ALA A 184 3.36 -16.25 6.36
N VAL A 185 4.16 -17.20 5.91
CA VAL A 185 4.73 -17.24 4.56
C VAL A 185 3.72 -17.89 3.62
N ASN A 186 3.06 -17.07 2.80
CA ASN A 186 2.05 -17.54 1.85
C ASN A 186 2.63 -17.92 0.49
N ALA A 187 3.79 -17.34 0.13
CA ALA A 187 4.45 -17.60 -1.14
C ALA A 187 5.98 -17.46 -0.99
N ILE A 188 6.69 -18.21 -1.80
CA ILE A 188 8.15 -18.14 -1.94
C ILE A 188 8.44 -18.05 -3.43
N ASP A 189 9.20 -17.03 -3.87
CA ASP A 189 9.64 -16.93 -5.25
C ASP A 189 10.96 -17.67 -5.48
N LEU A 190 11.39 -17.76 -6.76
CA LEU A 190 12.60 -18.48 -7.13
C LEU A 190 13.85 -17.91 -6.44
N SER A 191 13.98 -16.59 -6.37
CA SER A 191 15.13 -15.94 -5.74
C SER A 191 15.22 -16.24 -4.24
N ALA A 192 14.09 -16.25 -3.55
CA ALA A 192 14.04 -16.61 -2.13
C ALA A 192 14.32 -18.11 -1.92
N LEU A 193 13.87 -18.98 -2.83
CA LEU A 193 14.18 -20.41 -2.79
C LEU A 193 15.69 -20.64 -2.91
N GLU A 194 16.34 -20.03 -3.91
CA GLU A 194 17.79 -20.13 -4.11
C GLU A 194 18.59 -19.69 -2.88
N VAL A 195 18.15 -18.60 -2.22
CA VAL A 195 18.78 -18.12 -0.98
C VAL A 195 18.59 -19.13 0.16
N LEU A 196 17.38 -19.68 0.33
CA LEU A 196 17.12 -20.70 1.36
C LEU A 196 17.94 -21.96 1.16
N GLU A 197 18.06 -22.46 -0.08
CA GLU A 197 18.91 -23.60 -0.42
C GLU A 197 20.40 -23.32 -0.14
N ALA A 198 20.86 -22.10 -0.47
CA ALA A 198 22.24 -21.69 -0.17
C ALA A 198 22.51 -21.61 1.32
N VAL A 199 21.56 -21.12 2.12
CA VAL A 199 21.65 -21.08 3.58
C VAL A 199 21.69 -22.50 4.16
N ASP A 200 20.80 -23.39 3.70
CA ASP A 200 20.76 -24.78 4.16
C ASP A 200 22.10 -25.51 3.91
N LEU A 201 22.64 -25.39 2.69
CA LEU A 201 23.93 -26.00 2.33
C LEU A 201 25.06 -25.47 3.20
N ARG A 202 25.14 -24.16 3.42
CA ARG A 202 26.19 -23.55 4.25
C ARG A 202 26.09 -23.97 5.73
N LEU A 203 24.88 -24.06 6.25
CA LEU A 203 24.64 -24.52 7.63
C LEU A 203 25.02 -26.00 7.79
N ALA A 204 24.71 -26.84 6.80
CA ALA A 204 25.11 -28.25 6.80
C ALA A 204 26.62 -28.45 6.70
N GLU A 205 27.38 -27.55 6.05
CA GLU A 205 28.84 -27.58 6.01
C GLU A 205 29.51 -27.17 7.33
N GLN A 206 28.81 -26.42 8.18
CA GLN A 206 29.32 -25.97 9.49
C GLN A 206 29.08 -26.98 10.61
N GLY A 207 28.31 -28.04 10.38
CA GLY A 207 27.99 -29.08 11.35
C GLY A 207 26.73 -28.83 12.11
#